data_38b64084e27faf4368d12cb9a3275e9e
#
_entry.id   38b64084e27faf4368d12cb9a3275e9e
#
_cell.length_a   1.000
_cell.length_b   1.000
_cell.length_c   1.000
_cell.angle_alpha   90.00
_cell.angle_beta   90.00
_cell.angle_gamma   90.00
#
_symmetry.space_group_name_H-M   'P 1'
#
loop_
_entity.id
_entity.type
_entity.pdbx_description
1 polymer ?
#
loop_
_entity_poly.entity_id
_entity_poly.type
_entity_poly.pdbx_seq_one_letter_code
_entity_poly.pdbx_strand_id
1 'polypeptide(L)'
;MLTRRHLTFAAAAAVLAAGSATAQGAGPVIGQPAPNFSAPDADGKTRSLSQYRGKTVVLEWTNHDCPYVKKHYSGNMQALQREATGDGVVWLSIVSSAPGEQGHVTGAQAKQLTASRKASPTAVLLDPQGVVGRLYGAKTTPHMFVVNPQGRLVYAGGIDDVATNKVEDLKRAKPLVRLALADVKAKRPVAIPASRPYGCAVKYKA
;
A
#
# COMPACT_ATOMS: atom_id res chain seq x y z
N MET A 1 14.74 -27.18 74.49
CA MET A 1 13.62 -27.17 73.56
C MET A 1 13.77 -25.96 72.66
N LEU A 2 14.26 -26.15 71.40
CA LEU A 2 14.42 -25.10 70.43
C LEU A 2 13.33 -25.21 69.38
N THR A 3 12.47 -24.22 69.30
CA THR A 3 11.44 -24.12 68.27
C THR A 3 12.00 -23.43 67.02
N ARG A 4 12.07 -24.19 65.91
CA ARG A 4 12.40 -23.65 64.57
C ARG A 4 11.20 -22.92 63.98
N ARG A 5 11.38 -21.62 63.71
CA ARG A 5 10.45 -20.82 62.89
C ARG A 5 10.78 -20.99 61.43
N HIS A 6 9.85 -21.53 60.63
CA HIS A 6 9.95 -21.55 59.17
C HIS A 6 9.49 -20.19 58.62
N LEU A 7 10.40 -19.45 57.95
CA LEU A 7 10.06 -18.29 57.11
C LEU A 7 9.72 -18.84 55.72
N THR A 8 8.49 -18.65 55.30
CA THR A 8 8.04 -18.83 53.90
C THR A 8 8.21 -17.53 53.16
N PHE A 9 9.16 -17.53 52.19
CA PHE A 9 9.25 -16.41 51.22
C PHE A 9 8.23 -16.60 50.08
N ALA A 10 7.25 -15.74 49.99
CA ALA A 10 6.37 -15.66 48.83
C ALA A 10 7.04 -14.78 47.76
N ALA A 11 7.45 -15.41 46.66
CA ALA A 11 7.95 -14.69 45.49
C ALA A 11 6.77 -14.19 44.66
N ALA A 12 6.55 -12.89 44.64
CA ALA A 12 5.60 -12.24 43.75
C ALA A 12 6.22 -12.09 42.36
N ALA A 13 5.74 -12.84 41.36
CA ALA A 13 6.10 -12.70 39.97
C ALA A 13 5.33 -11.48 39.36
N ALA A 14 6.04 -10.38 39.10
CA ALA A 14 5.49 -9.25 38.35
C ALA A 14 5.50 -9.58 36.86
N VAL A 15 4.31 -9.80 36.28
CA VAL A 15 4.14 -9.93 34.83
C VAL A 15 4.17 -8.54 34.22
N LEU A 16 5.28 -8.18 33.57
CA LEU A 16 5.39 -6.99 32.74
C LEU A 16 4.61 -7.23 31.44
N ALA A 17 3.40 -6.68 31.34
CA ALA A 17 2.67 -6.57 30.09
C ALA A 17 3.37 -5.53 29.22
N ALA A 18 4.16 -5.98 28.23
CA ALA A 18 4.69 -5.12 27.20
C ALA A 18 3.55 -4.64 26.30
N GLY A 19 3.00 -3.47 26.61
CA GLY A 19 2.06 -2.77 25.76
C GLY A 19 2.75 -2.36 24.46
N SER A 20 2.32 -2.95 23.34
CA SER A 20 2.74 -2.51 21.99
C SER A 20 2.18 -1.12 21.75
N ALA A 21 2.99 -0.09 21.97
CA ALA A 21 2.68 1.27 21.57
C ALA A 21 2.61 1.30 20.03
N THR A 22 1.41 1.46 19.48
CA THR A 22 1.21 1.76 18.07
C THR A 22 1.73 3.17 17.81
N ALA A 23 2.93 3.27 17.23
CA ALA A 23 3.49 4.53 16.76
C ALA A 23 2.61 5.07 15.62
N GLN A 24 1.71 5.99 15.94
CA GLN A 24 0.97 6.76 14.95
C GLN A 24 1.88 7.90 14.48
N GLY A 25 2.21 7.95 13.17
CA GLY A 25 2.71 9.18 12.60
C GLY A 25 3.80 9.13 11.54
N ALA A 26 4.67 8.15 11.51
CA ALA A 26 5.62 8.01 10.41
C ALA A 26 5.19 6.84 9.51
N GLY A 27 5.00 7.11 8.21
CA GLY A 27 4.72 6.04 7.24
C GLY A 27 5.80 4.96 7.24
N PRO A 28 5.60 3.85 6.52
CA PRO A 28 6.53 2.73 6.54
C PRO A 28 7.92 3.13 6.01
N VAL A 29 8.96 2.54 6.57
CA VAL A 29 10.37 2.85 6.26
C VAL A 29 10.90 1.87 5.21
N ILE A 30 11.60 2.39 4.20
CA ILE A 30 12.27 1.59 3.16
C ILE A 30 13.25 0.60 3.81
N GLY A 31 13.24 -0.65 3.32
CA GLY A 31 14.07 -1.73 3.83
C GLY A 31 13.52 -2.43 5.08
N GLN A 32 12.51 -1.86 5.76
CA GLN A 32 11.87 -2.47 6.91
C GLN A 32 10.67 -3.35 6.51
N PRO A 33 10.19 -4.23 7.37
CA PRO A 33 8.96 -4.96 7.14
C PRO A 33 7.81 -4.00 6.83
N ALA A 34 7.12 -4.23 5.71
CA ALA A 34 5.93 -3.48 5.36
C ALA A 34 4.82 -3.72 6.40
N PRO A 35 4.15 -2.67 6.91
CA PRO A 35 3.06 -2.84 7.86
C PRO A 35 1.98 -3.76 7.32
N ASN A 36 1.61 -4.78 8.10
CA ASN A 36 0.51 -5.64 7.72
C ASN A 36 -0.82 -4.93 7.90
N PHE A 37 -1.75 -5.19 7.01
CA PHE A 37 -3.11 -4.67 7.05
C PHE A 37 -4.10 -5.73 6.60
N SER A 38 -5.37 -5.49 6.86
CA SER A 38 -6.50 -6.22 6.29
C SER A 38 -7.58 -5.23 5.85
N ALA A 39 -8.13 -5.42 4.66
CA ALA A 39 -9.21 -4.60 4.13
C ALA A 39 -10.11 -5.46 3.22
N PRO A 40 -11.42 -5.14 3.11
CA PRO A 40 -12.29 -5.78 2.15
C PRO A 40 -11.91 -5.37 0.72
N ASP A 41 -11.98 -6.31 -0.22
CA ASP A 41 -11.92 -6.00 -1.64
C ASP A 41 -13.32 -5.67 -2.21
N ALA A 42 -13.37 -5.33 -3.50
CA ALA A 42 -14.61 -4.97 -4.20
C ALA A 42 -15.66 -6.11 -4.25
N ASP A 43 -15.26 -7.35 -3.96
CA ASP A 43 -16.14 -8.52 -3.83
C ASP A 43 -16.51 -8.82 -2.38
N GLY A 44 -16.10 -7.99 -1.42
CA GLY A 44 -16.32 -8.16 0.01
C GLY A 44 -15.38 -9.17 0.68
N LYS A 45 -14.39 -9.71 -0.05
CA LYS A 45 -13.42 -10.65 0.51
C LYS A 45 -12.35 -9.89 1.27
N THR A 46 -12.05 -10.31 2.50
CA THR A 46 -10.93 -9.73 3.26
C THR A 46 -9.60 -10.11 2.61
N ARG A 47 -8.79 -9.10 2.31
CA ARG A 47 -7.41 -9.25 1.85
C ARG A 47 -6.45 -8.72 2.91
N SER A 48 -5.41 -9.50 3.18
CA SER A 48 -4.32 -9.10 4.09
C SER A 48 -3.00 -9.11 3.35
N LEU A 49 -2.11 -8.16 3.64
CA LEU A 49 -0.78 -8.14 3.02
C LEU A 49 -0.01 -9.43 3.33
N SER A 50 -0.16 -9.97 4.53
CA SER A 50 0.55 -11.19 4.96
C SER A 50 0.23 -12.43 4.12
N GLN A 51 -0.95 -12.53 3.50
CA GLN A 51 -1.31 -13.66 2.63
C GLN A 51 -0.50 -13.73 1.32
N TYR A 52 0.20 -12.64 0.98
CA TYR A 52 1.02 -12.54 -0.22
C TYR A 52 2.52 -12.72 0.04
N ARG A 53 2.90 -13.27 1.19
CA ARG A 53 4.30 -13.63 1.48
C ARG A 53 4.87 -14.52 0.37
N GLY A 54 6.12 -14.29 -0.01
CA GLY A 54 6.76 -14.97 -1.14
C GLY A 54 6.46 -14.34 -2.52
N LYS A 55 5.57 -13.33 -2.58
CA LYS A 55 5.28 -12.58 -3.81
C LYS A 55 5.69 -11.12 -3.69
N THR A 56 6.04 -10.51 -4.81
CA THR A 56 6.15 -9.05 -4.90
C THR A 56 4.74 -8.47 -4.90
N VAL A 57 4.51 -7.42 -4.11
CA VAL A 57 3.21 -6.73 -4.02
C VAL A 57 3.38 -5.27 -4.36
N VAL A 58 2.54 -4.75 -5.25
CA VAL A 58 2.36 -3.31 -5.48
C VAL A 58 1.11 -2.85 -4.78
N LEU A 59 1.22 -1.76 -4.01
CA LEU A 59 0.08 -1.03 -3.45
C LEU A 59 -0.03 0.28 -4.21
N GLU A 60 -1.18 0.53 -4.81
CA GLU A 60 -1.52 1.73 -5.55
C GLU A 60 -2.64 2.47 -4.85
N TRP A 61 -2.39 3.63 -4.24
CA TRP A 61 -3.49 4.52 -3.83
C TRP A 61 -4.05 5.23 -5.04
N THR A 62 -5.34 5.10 -5.23
CA THR A 62 -6.03 5.59 -6.43
C THR A 62 -7.30 6.36 -6.11
N ASN A 63 -7.68 7.27 -7.01
CA ASN A 63 -8.93 8.02 -7.02
C ASN A 63 -9.33 8.24 -8.49
N HIS A 64 -10.46 7.71 -8.90
CA HIS A 64 -10.87 7.72 -10.30
C HIS A 64 -11.15 9.13 -10.87
N ASP A 65 -11.44 10.11 -10.04
CA ASP A 65 -11.69 11.48 -10.44
C ASP A 65 -10.42 12.36 -10.48
N CYS A 66 -9.32 11.88 -9.89
CA CYS A 66 -8.07 12.61 -9.88
C CYS A 66 -7.48 12.75 -11.31
N PRO A 67 -7.19 13.96 -11.81
CA PRO A 67 -6.61 14.14 -13.14
C PRO A 67 -5.27 13.44 -13.34
N TYR A 68 -4.47 13.35 -12.30
CA TYR A 68 -3.19 12.64 -12.31
C TYR A 68 -3.39 11.12 -12.45
N VAL A 69 -4.41 10.55 -11.80
CA VAL A 69 -4.79 9.15 -11.99
C VAL A 69 -5.31 8.95 -13.41
N LYS A 70 -6.19 9.84 -13.92
CA LYS A 70 -6.71 9.78 -15.29
C LYS A 70 -5.58 9.80 -16.33
N LYS A 71 -4.51 10.61 -16.15
CA LYS A 71 -3.29 10.59 -16.97
C LYS A 71 -2.74 9.18 -17.13
N HIS A 72 -2.53 8.47 -16.02
CA HIS A 72 -1.93 7.13 -16.05
C HIS A 72 -2.89 6.08 -16.57
N TYR A 73 -4.18 6.21 -16.30
CA TYR A 73 -5.23 5.32 -16.83
C TYR A 73 -5.61 5.61 -18.29
N SER A 74 -4.86 6.43 -19.01
CA SER A 74 -4.95 6.57 -20.47
C SER A 74 -4.20 5.46 -21.25
N GLY A 75 -3.71 4.43 -20.56
CA GLY A 75 -3.00 3.29 -21.15
C GLY A 75 -1.78 2.86 -20.34
N ASN A 76 -1.07 3.79 -19.71
CA ASN A 76 0.16 3.52 -18.96
C ASN A 76 -0.07 2.59 -17.76
N MET A 77 -1.06 2.88 -16.92
CA MET A 77 -1.36 2.05 -15.73
C MET A 77 -1.80 0.64 -16.14
N GLN A 78 -2.68 0.53 -17.14
CA GLN A 78 -3.16 -0.75 -17.61
C GLN A 78 -2.02 -1.63 -18.15
N ALA A 79 -1.08 -1.04 -18.90
CA ALA A 79 0.10 -1.75 -19.40
C ALA A 79 0.96 -2.23 -18.23
N LEU A 80 1.25 -1.35 -17.27
CA LEU A 80 2.08 -1.67 -16.10
C LEU A 80 1.42 -2.75 -15.23
N GLN A 81 0.10 -2.68 -14.99
CA GLN A 81 -0.64 -3.69 -14.24
C GLN A 81 -0.59 -5.06 -14.94
N ARG A 82 -0.86 -5.11 -16.26
CA ARG A 82 -0.82 -6.38 -17.01
C ARG A 82 0.57 -7.00 -17.01
N GLU A 83 1.61 -6.21 -17.23
CA GLU A 83 2.99 -6.70 -17.17
C GLU A 83 3.32 -7.25 -15.78
N ALA A 84 3.05 -6.47 -14.73
CA ALA A 84 3.33 -6.87 -13.35
C ALA A 84 2.55 -8.14 -12.95
N THR A 85 1.24 -8.19 -13.21
CA THR A 85 0.42 -9.36 -12.86
C THR A 85 0.76 -10.59 -13.71
N GLY A 86 1.13 -10.41 -14.97
CA GLY A 86 1.65 -11.46 -15.84
C GLY A 86 2.96 -12.07 -15.34
N ASP A 87 3.79 -11.27 -14.67
CA ASP A 87 5.03 -11.71 -13.99
C ASP A 87 4.76 -12.27 -12.57
N GLY A 88 3.51 -12.47 -12.17
CA GLY A 88 3.13 -13.01 -10.87
C GLY A 88 3.17 -12.01 -9.71
N VAL A 89 3.36 -10.71 -9.99
CA VAL A 89 3.25 -9.64 -8.99
C VAL A 89 1.79 -9.47 -8.58
N VAL A 90 1.54 -9.32 -7.30
CA VAL A 90 0.22 -8.96 -6.79
C VAL A 90 0.05 -7.45 -6.86
N TRP A 91 -0.99 -6.97 -7.54
CA TRP A 91 -1.31 -5.55 -7.63
C TRP A 91 -2.59 -5.24 -6.87
N LEU A 92 -2.49 -4.44 -5.81
CA LEU A 92 -3.61 -4.01 -4.99
C LEU A 92 -3.85 -2.51 -5.19
N SER A 93 -4.94 -2.15 -5.88
CA SER A 93 -5.39 -0.77 -5.96
C SER A 93 -6.24 -0.45 -4.73
N ILE A 94 -5.95 0.65 -4.02
CA ILE A 94 -6.56 0.98 -2.72
C ILE A 94 -7.30 2.30 -2.84
N VAL A 95 -8.57 2.32 -2.44
CA VAL A 95 -9.41 3.51 -2.40
C VAL A 95 -9.67 3.87 -0.94
N SER A 96 -9.02 4.96 -0.47
CA SER A 96 -9.18 5.49 0.89
C SER A 96 -10.00 6.78 0.94
N SER A 97 -10.76 7.09 -0.12
CA SER A 97 -11.70 8.22 -0.09
C SER A 97 -12.88 7.91 0.81
N ALA A 98 -13.17 8.80 1.75
CA ALA A 98 -14.29 8.66 2.68
C ALA A 98 -15.65 8.75 1.97
N PRO A 99 -16.73 8.18 2.54
CA PRO A 99 -18.06 8.35 2.00
C PRO A 99 -18.44 9.83 1.88
N GLY A 100 -19.01 10.21 0.71
CA GLY A 100 -19.32 11.61 0.39
C GLY A 100 -18.16 12.39 -0.22
N GLU A 101 -16.94 11.89 -0.14
CA GLU A 101 -15.76 12.53 -0.70
C GLU A 101 -15.50 12.11 -2.16
N GLN A 102 -14.81 13.00 -2.90
CA GLN A 102 -14.40 12.72 -4.28
C GLN A 102 -13.58 11.43 -4.36
N GLY A 103 -13.95 10.54 -5.27
CA GLY A 103 -13.25 9.27 -5.50
C GLY A 103 -13.72 8.13 -4.60
N HIS A 104 -14.68 8.36 -3.69
CA HIS A 104 -15.33 7.26 -2.97
C HIS A 104 -16.07 6.35 -3.94
N VAL A 105 -15.99 5.04 -3.71
CA VAL A 105 -16.69 4.03 -4.52
C VAL A 105 -17.19 2.89 -3.64
N THR A 106 -18.32 2.33 -4.04
CA THR A 106 -18.79 1.02 -3.56
C THR A 106 -18.05 -0.10 -4.28
N GLY A 107 -18.18 -1.34 -3.80
CA GLY A 107 -17.59 -2.51 -4.48
C GLY A 107 -18.08 -2.67 -5.93
N ALA A 108 -19.38 -2.46 -6.17
CA ALA A 108 -19.95 -2.51 -7.51
C ALA A 108 -19.36 -1.45 -8.44
N GLN A 109 -19.23 -0.21 -7.97
CA GLN A 109 -18.61 0.89 -8.72
C GLN A 109 -17.13 0.62 -8.99
N ALA A 110 -16.38 0.09 -8.02
CA ALA A 110 -14.98 -0.28 -8.18
C ALA A 110 -14.80 -1.33 -9.30
N LYS A 111 -15.65 -2.34 -9.34
CA LYS A 111 -15.66 -3.36 -10.42
C LYS A 111 -16.00 -2.76 -11.78
N GLN A 112 -17.03 -1.92 -11.84
CA GLN A 112 -17.40 -1.23 -13.07
C GLN A 112 -16.26 -0.35 -13.60
N LEU A 113 -15.60 0.42 -12.73
CA LEU A 113 -14.44 1.26 -13.09
C LEU A 113 -13.25 0.42 -13.57
N THR A 114 -12.98 -0.71 -12.92
CA THR A 114 -11.92 -1.64 -13.35
C THR A 114 -12.18 -2.16 -14.76
N ALA A 115 -13.41 -2.61 -15.03
CA ALA A 115 -13.81 -3.12 -16.35
C ALA A 115 -13.77 -2.02 -17.42
N SER A 116 -14.40 -0.86 -17.18
CA SER A 116 -14.51 0.23 -18.15
C SER A 116 -13.14 0.81 -18.55
N ARG A 117 -12.18 0.81 -17.62
CA ARG A 117 -10.80 1.26 -17.85
C ARG A 117 -9.89 0.19 -18.42
N LYS A 118 -10.38 -1.06 -18.56
CA LYS A 118 -9.54 -2.22 -18.93
C LYS A 118 -8.34 -2.36 -17.99
N ALA A 119 -8.54 -2.05 -16.70
CA ALA A 119 -7.53 -2.18 -15.67
C ALA A 119 -7.39 -3.66 -15.25
N SER A 120 -6.23 -4.04 -14.74
CA SER A 120 -5.90 -5.42 -14.39
C SER A 120 -5.23 -5.55 -13.02
N PRO A 121 -5.74 -4.90 -11.95
CA PRO A 121 -5.25 -5.15 -10.61
C PRO A 121 -5.65 -6.56 -10.16
N THR A 122 -4.90 -7.16 -9.24
CA THR A 122 -5.29 -8.41 -8.58
C THR A 122 -6.56 -8.24 -7.75
N ALA A 123 -6.68 -7.08 -7.08
CA ALA A 123 -7.88 -6.68 -6.35
C ALA A 123 -7.94 -5.15 -6.20
N VAL A 124 -9.16 -4.62 -6.03
CA VAL A 124 -9.38 -3.25 -5.57
C VAL A 124 -9.84 -3.32 -4.12
N LEU A 125 -9.08 -2.72 -3.21
CA LEU A 125 -9.36 -2.68 -1.78
C LEU A 125 -10.14 -1.41 -1.43
N LEU A 126 -11.13 -1.55 -0.56
CA LEU A 126 -11.97 -0.46 -0.08
C LEU A 126 -11.56 -0.11 1.36
N ASP A 127 -11.05 1.10 1.55
CA ASP A 127 -10.57 1.63 2.82
C ASP A 127 -11.26 2.97 3.16
N PRO A 128 -12.62 3.00 3.25
CA PRO A 128 -13.37 4.25 3.40
C PRO A 128 -13.12 4.96 4.74
N GLN A 129 -12.56 4.27 5.72
CA GLN A 129 -12.14 4.88 7.00
C GLN A 129 -10.69 5.39 6.96
N GLY A 130 -9.95 5.12 5.88
CA GLY A 130 -8.57 5.54 5.72
C GLY A 130 -7.57 4.85 6.66
N VAL A 131 -7.92 3.70 7.23
CA VAL A 131 -7.06 2.95 8.18
C VAL A 131 -5.77 2.51 7.49
N VAL A 132 -5.89 1.87 6.33
CA VAL A 132 -4.73 1.40 5.55
C VAL A 132 -3.96 2.58 4.98
N GLY A 133 -4.67 3.60 4.47
CA GLY A 133 -4.04 4.80 3.94
C GLY A 133 -3.21 5.55 4.97
N ARG A 134 -3.73 5.75 6.17
CA ARG A 134 -2.99 6.40 7.27
C ARG A 134 -1.82 5.54 7.75
N LEU A 135 -1.99 4.22 7.83
CA LEU A 135 -0.92 3.28 8.20
C LEU A 135 0.28 3.39 7.25
N TYR A 136 0.03 3.56 5.95
CA TYR A 136 1.08 3.73 4.93
C TYR A 136 1.50 5.19 4.73
N GLY A 137 0.87 6.14 5.40
CA GLY A 137 1.13 7.56 5.18
C GLY A 137 0.84 7.98 3.74
N ALA A 138 -0.15 7.38 3.09
CA ALA A 138 -0.53 7.71 1.73
C ALA A 138 -1.05 9.15 1.66
N LYS A 139 -0.43 9.98 0.82
CA LYS A 139 -0.70 11.43 0.77
C LYS A 139 -1.44 11.85 -0.49
N THR A 140 -1.14 11.19 -1.60
CA THR A 140 -1.65 11.58 -2.92
C THR A 140 -2.25 10.39 -3.67
N THR A 141 -2.93 10.68 -4.76
CA THR A 141 -3.34 9.70 -5.76
C THR A 141 -2.84 10.16 -7.15
N PRO A 142 -1.99 9.32 -7.85
CA PRO A 142 -1.47 8.04 -7.37
C PRO A 142 -0.38 8.19 -6.28
N HIS A 143 -0.28 7.20 -5.37
CA HIS A 143 0.87 6.98 -4.49
C HIS A 143 1.19 5.49 -4.50
N MET A 144 2.44 5.15 -4.79
CA MET A 144 2.86 3.78 -5.07
C MET A 144 3.80 3.27 -3.99
N PHE A 145 3.63 1.98 -3.65
CA PHE A 145 4.54 1.26 -2.77
C PHE A 145 4.84 -0.11 -3.37
N VAL A 146 6.07 -0.59 -3.25
CA VAL A 146 6.45 -1.94 -3.65
C VAL A 146 7.00 -2.69 -2.45
N VAL A 147 6.42 -3.87 -2.19
CA VAL A 147 6.86 -4.80 -1.15
C VAL A 147 7.47 -6.02 -1.83
N ASN A 148 8.67 -6.41 -1.44
CA ASN A 148 9.36 -7.56 -2.02
C ASN A 148 8.84 -8.91 -1.45
N PRO A 149 9.25 -10.07 -2.01
CA PRO A 149 8.80 -11.38 -1.53
C PRO A 149 9.10 -11.66 -0.05
N GLN A 150 10.11 -11.02 0.54
CA GLN A 150 10.43 -11.11 1.97
C GLN A 150 9.51 -10.25 2.84
N GLY A 151 8.57 -9.53 2.24
CA GLY A 151 7.63 -8.64 2.92
C GLY A 151 8.26 -7.34 3.40
N ARG A 152 9.36 -6.89 2.80
CA ARG A 152 10.00 -5.61 3.09
C ARG A 152 9.54 -4.55 2.09
N LEU A 153 9.31 -3.34 2.56
CA LEU A 153 9.07 -2.19 1.69
C LEU A 153 10.36 -1.84 0.96
N VAL A 154 10.34 -1.82 -0.37
CA VAL A 154 11.52 -1.53 -1.19
C VAL A 154 11.36 -0.31 -2.09
N TYR A 155 10.13 0.19 -2.26
CA TYR A 155 9.84 1.44 -2.96
C TYR A 155 8.64 2.15 -2.32
N ALA A 156 8.73 3.48 -2.22
CA ALA A 156 7.60 4.36 -1.87
C ALA A 156 7.71 5.69 -2.64
N GLY A 157 6.66 6.10 -3.37
CA GLY A 157 6.69 7.36 -4.10
C GLY A 157 5.72 7.50 -5.25
N GLY A 158 6.08 8.31 -6.23
CA GLY A 158 5.33 8.51 -7.47
C GLY A 158 5.37 7.28 -8.39
N ILE A 159 4.48 7.24 -9.35
CA ILE A 159 4.51 6.21 -10.41
C ILE A 159 5.63 6.52 -11.41
N ASP A 160 5.88 7.82 -11.65
CA ASP A 160 6.97 8.36 -12.46
C ASP A 160 7.55 9.63 -11.81
N ASP A 161 8.49 10.31 -12.47
CA ASP A 161 9.17 11.53 -12.01
C ASP A 161 8.59 12.83 -12.59
N VAL A 162 7.49 12.78 -13.36
CA VAL A 162 6.91 13.96 -14.03
C VAL A 162 5.56 14.32 -13.42
N ALA A 163 5.59 15.27 -12.48
CA ALA A 163 4.44 15.70 -11.66
C ALA A 163 3.46 16.60 -12.44
N THR A 164 2.93 16.13 -13.57
CA THR A 164 1.88 16.78 -14.36
C THR A 164 0.70 15.85 -14.59
N ASN A 165 -0.44 16.41 -14.98
CA ASN A 165 -1.63 15.63 -15.38
C ASN A 165 -1.76 15.50 -16.91
N LYS A 166 -0.74 15.90 -17.68
CA LYS A 166 -0.71 15.84 -19.15
C LYS A 166 -0.29 14.46 -19.64
N VAL A 167 -1.07 13.85 -20.52
CA VAL A 167 -0.83 12.49 -21.04
C VAL A 167 0.45 12.42 -21.89
N GLU A 168 0.72 13.48 -22.67
CA GLU A 168 1.91 13.59 -23.52
C GLU A 168 3.22 13.50 -22.74
N ASP A 169 3.22 13.90 -21.48
CA ASP A 169 4.40 13.84 -20.60
C ASP A 169 4.80 12.42 -20.20
N LEU A 170 3.93 11.42 -20.39
CA LEU A 170 4.27 10.02 -20.20
C LEU A 170 5.44 9.56 -21.09
N LYS A 171 5.60 10.19 -22.26
CA LYS A 171 6.67 9.82 -23.21
C LYS A 171 8.08 10.14 -22.69
N ARG A 172 8.20 11.16 -21.82
CA ARG A 172 9.49 11.60 -21.24
C ARG A 172 9.69 11.20 -19.79
N ALA A 173 8.64 10.66 -19.17
CA ALA A 173 8.65 10.31 -17.76
C ALA A 173 9.49 9.04 -17.50
N LYS A 174 10.30 9.06 -16.46
CA LYS A 174 11.02 7.90 -15.95
C LYS A 174 10.06 7.00 -15.18
N PRO A 175 9.84 5.74 -15.60
CA PRO A 175 8.81 4.88 -15.03
C PRO A 175 9.29 4.22 -13.74
N LEU A 176 9.25 4.94 -12.61
CA LEU A 176 9.89 4.56 -11.34
C LEU A 176 9.40 3.22 -10.79
N VAL A 177 8.09 2.95 -10.84
CA VAL A 177 7.53 1.66 -10.38
C VAL A 177 8.02 0.51 -11.24
N ARG A 178 8.07 0.67 -12.58
CA ARG A 178 8.56 -0.36 -13.50
C ARG A 178 10.03 -0.68 -13.22
N LEU A 179 10.85 0.36 -12.98
CA LEU A 179 12.26 0.19 -12.64
C LEU A 179 12.42 -0.54 -11.30
N ALA A 180 11.63 -0.17 -10.28
CA ALA A 180 11.66 -0.85 -8.99
C ALA A 180 11.28 -2.35 -9.13
N LEU A 181 10.24 -2.67 -9.91
CA LEU A 181 9.85 -4.06 -10.17
C LEU A 181 10.92 -4.83 -10.93
N ALA A 182 11.61 -4.22 -11.89
CA ALA A 182 12.71 -4.83 -12.62
C ALA A 182 13.89 -5.17 -11.69
N ASP A 183 14.24 -4.27 -10.76
CA ASP A 183 15.29 -4.52 -9.78
C ASP A 183 14.91 -5.66 -8.81
N VAL A 184 13.66 -5.67 -8.32
CA VAL A 184 13.16 -6.77 -7.46
C VAL A 184 13.19 -8.12 -8.20
N LYS A 185 12.73 -8.16 -9.47
CA LYS A 185 12.76 -9.37 -10.31
C LYS A 185 14.19 -9.87 -10.52
N ALA A 186 15.13 -8.96 -10.70
CA ALA A 186 16.56 -9.27 -10.84
C ALA A 186 17.27 -9.55 -9.49
N LYS A 187 16.53 -9.55 -8.37
CA LYS A 187 17.07 -9.73 -7.00
C LYS A 187 18.16 -8.71 -6.64
N ARG A 188 18.06 -7.50 -7.18
CA ARG A 188 18.96 -6.38 -6.87
C ARG A 188 18.29 -5.39 -5.93
N PRO A 189 19.04 -4.61 -5.15
CA PRO A 189 18.51 -3.45 -4.45
C PRO A 189 17.84 -2.49 -5.45
N VAL A 190 16.69 -1.91 -5.06
CA VAL A 190 16.01 -0.91 -5.88
C VAL A 190 16.88 0.34 -5.98
N ALA A 191 17.27 0.72 -7.19
CA ALA A 191 18.21 1.82 -7.43
C ALA A 191 17.63 3.19 -7.00
N ILE A 192 16.30 3.37 -7.13
CA ILE A 192 15.59 4.57 -6.68
C ILE A 192 14.49 4.11 -5.71
N PRO A 193 14.80 3.91 -4.41
CA PRO A 193 13.87 3.31 -3.46
C PRO A 193 12.79 4.27 -2.99
N ALA A 194 12.96 5.57 -3.20
CA ALA A 194 11.99 6.58 -2.81
C ALA A 194 11.93 7.72 -3.83
N SER A 195 10.74 8.31 -3.98
CA SER A 195 10.55 9.53 -4.76
C SER A 195 9.41 10.36 -4.14
N ARG A 196 9.29 11.62 -4.56
CA ARG A 196 8.16 12.45 -4.13
C ARG A 196 6.90 11.99 -4.84
N PRO A 197 5.85 11.51 -4.13
CA PRO A 197 4.56 11.24 -4.74
C PRO A 197 3.90 12.57 -5.13
N TYR A 198 3.08 12.54 -6.18
CA TYR A 198 2.37 13.71 -6.68
C TYR A 198 0.93 13.33 -7.06
N GLY A 199 0.05 14.31 -7.07
CA GLY A 199 -1.36 14.09 -7.42
C GLY A 199 -2.31 14.81 -6.48
N CYS A 200 -3.59 14.43 -6.54
CA CYS A 200 -4.60 14.94 -5.63
C CYS A 200 -4.40 14.34 -4.23
N ALA A 201 -4.65 15.13 -3.19
CA ALA A 201 -4.63 14.61 -1.83
C ALA A 201 -5.63 13.46 -1.65
N VAL A 202 -5.25 12.43 -0.90
CA VAL A 202 -6.20 11.37 -0.49
C VAL A 202 -7.31 12.00 0.33
N LYS A 203 -8.55 11.67 0.01
CA LYS A 203 -9.76 12.26 0.63
C LYS A 203 -10.17 11.46 1.86
N TYR A 204 -9.33 11.51 2.89
CA TYR A 204 -9.64 10.89 4.17
C TYR A 204 -10.84 11.58 4.85
N LYS A 205 -11.51 10.82 5.70
CA LYS A 205 -12.46 11.39 6.64
C LYS A 205 -11.74 12.37 7.58
N ALA A 206 -12.29 13.57 7.73
CA ALA A 206 -11.84 14.58 8.71
C ALA A 206 -11.95 14.04 10.14
#